data_138e71df6ba226669db45225a0b537e8
#
_entry.id   138e71df6ba226669db45225a0b537e8
#
_cell.length_a   1.000
_cell.length_b   1.000
_cell.length_c   1.000
_cell.angle_alpha   90.00
_cell.angle_beta   90.00
_cell.angle_gamma   90.00
#
_symmetry.space_group_name_H-M   'P 1'
#
loop_
_entity.id
_entity.type
_entity.pdbx_description
1 polymer ?
#
loop_
_entity_poly.entity_id
_entity_poly.type
_entity_poly.pdbx_seq_one_letter_code
_entity_poly.pdbx_strand_id
1 'polypeptide(L)'
;MCIRDRDKSLNYDISIACFNSSELVGNGLVLPAGPLRERITNILNYDLAFLNGEKNNKTFEKTLKRLNPNLKIFRAKYTPRNLESFKFKNNFLVFSGIGNPSEFQKTLKKYNFKIKKTITFPDHYKYKNSDINNIKNIAKSNKLKIITTEKDYNRLSNIQKKNIQFLKIGLKIEKEKEFKNFLLKKL
;
A
#
# COMPACT_ATOMS: atom_id res chain seq x y z
N MET A 1 8.98 -2.56 -5.73
CA MET A 1 8.22 -3.38 -6.70
C MET A 1 7.72 -4.62 -5.95
N CYS A 2 6.42 -4.81 -5.79
CA CYS A 2 5.87 -6.05 -5.23
C CYS A 2 5.50 -6.96 -6.41
N ILE A 3 6.46 -7.72 -6.88
CA ILE A 3 6.17 -8.87 -7.74
C ILE A 3 6.18 -10.06 -6.78
N ARG A 4 5.06 -10.75 -6.65
CA ARG A 4 5.06 -12.14 -6.15
C ARG A 4 5.88 -12.95 -7.13
N ASP A 5 6.73 -13.84 -6.62
CA ASP A 5 7.55 -14.69 -7.45
C ASP A 5 6.68 -15.32 -8.53
N ARG A 6 7.07 -15.07 -9.79
CA ARG A 6 6.43 -15.69 -10.93
C ARG A 6 6.83 -17.15 -10.91
N ASP A 7 5.92 -18.01 -10.53
CA ASP A 7 6.13 -19.45 -10.71
C ASP A 7 6.13 -19.74 -12.21
N LYS A 8 7.30 -20.03 -12.75
CA LYS A 8 7.48 -20.27 -14.18
C LYS A 8 6.84 -21.58 -14.65
N SER A 9 6.41 -22.43 -13.74
CA SER A 9 5.68 -23.67 -14.04
C SER A 9 4.21 -23.44 -14.36
N LEU A 10 3.67 -22.25 -14.05
CA LEU A 10 2.27 -21.89 -14.27
C LEU A 10 2.13 -21.02 -15.51
N ASN A 11 1.15 -21.34 -16.35
CA ASN A 11 0.70 -20.45 -17.42
C ASN A 11 -0.24 -19.42 -16.84
N TYR A 12 0.04 -18.14 -17.07
CA TYR A 12 -0.76 -17.02 -16.61
C TYR A 12 -1.44 -16.36 -17.81
N ASP A 13 -2.74 -16.16 -17.73
CA ASP A 13 -3.50 -15.43 -18.74
C ASP A 13 -3.07 -13.96 -18.83
N ILE A 14 -2.68 -13.37 -17.69
CA ILE A 14 -2.26 -11.96 -17.61
C ILE A 14 -1.10 -11.80 -16.62
N SER A 15 -0.05 -11.13 -17.06
CA SER A 15 1.11 -10.77 -16.25
C SER A 15 1.12 -9.28 -15.93
N ILE A 16 1.18 -8.93 -14.64
CA ILE A 16 1.06 -7.54 -14.16
C ILE A 16 2.31 -7.13 -13.38
N ALA A 17 3.00 -6.09 -13.82
CA ALA A 17 4.08 -5.46 -13.07
C ALA A 17 3.54 -4.28 -12.24
N CYS A 18 3.84 -4.25 -10.93
CA CYS A 18 3.41 -3.17 -10.06
C CYS A 18 4.60 -2.33 -9.58
N PHE A 19 4.53 -1.03 -9.79
CA PHE A 19 5.54 -0.07 -9.37
C PHE A 19 4.94 0.95 -8.38
N ASN A 20 5.65 1.24 -7.30
CA ASN A 20 5.35 2.40 -6.46
C ASN A 20 5.78 3.66 -7.22
N SER A 21 4.87 4.60 -7.47
CA SER A 21 5.14 5.81 -8.24
C SER A 21 6.16 6.75 -7.58
N SER A 22 6.43 6.59 -6.28
CA SER A 22 7.43 7.38 -5.55
C SER A 22 8.85 6.80 -5.63
N GLU A 23 8.97 5.47 -5.73
CA GLU A 23 10.23 4.73 -5.66
C GLU A 23 10.65 4.17 -7.03
N LEU A 24 9.67 3.86 -7.88
CA LEU A 24 9.86 3.26 -9.20
C LEU A 24 10.75 2.00 -9.15
N VAL A 25 11.94 2.10 -9.72
CA VAL A 25 12.94 1.03 -9.76
C VAL A 25 14.06 1.22 -8.71
N GLY A 26 13.99 2.29 -7.90
CA GLY A 26 15.04 2.63 -6.95
C GLY A 26 16.39 2.86 -7.65
N ASN A 27 17.42 2.13 -7.20
CA ASN A 27 18.75 2.14 -7.85
C ASN A 27 18.85 1.27 -9.12
N GLY A 28 17.74 0.64 -9.56
CA GLY A 28 17.68 -0.20 -10.75
C GLY A 28 18.26 -1.61 -10.59
N LEU A 29 18.76 -1.95 -9.41
CA LEU A 29 19.37 -3.24 -9.12
C LEU A 29 18.34 -4.24 -8.56
N VAL A 30 18.65 -5.54 -8.75
CA VAL A 30 17.85 -6.65 -8.22
C VAL A 30 18.31 -7.00 -6.81
N LEU A 31 17.41 -7.56 -5.99
CA LEU A 31 17.74 -8.06 -4.65
C LEU A 31 18.97 -9.00 -4.69
N PRO A 32 19.88 -8.92 -3.71
CA PRO A 32 19.82 -8.07 -2.50
C PRO A 32 20.36 -6.65 -2.70
N ALA A 33 20.96 -6.32 -3.86
CA ALA A 33 21.64 -5.03 -4.12
C ALA A 33 20.67 -3.85 -4.36
N GLY A 34 19.40 -4.14 -4.65
CA GLY A 34 18.37 -3.13 -4.87
C GLY A 34 16.95 -3.64 -4.65
N PRO A 35 15.93 -2.79 -4.88
CA PRO A 35 14.55 -3.12 -4.54
C PRO A 35 13.83 -4.00 -5.58
N LEU A 36 14.43 -4.23 -6.74
CA LEU A 36 13.81 -5.01 -7.79
C LEU A 36 13.90 -6.51 -7.47
N ARG A 37 12.85 -7.26 -7.79
CA ARG A 37 12.88 -8.73 -7.70
C ARG A 37 13.38 -9.38 -8.97
N GLU A 38 13.33 -8.67 -10.09
CA GLU A 38 13.89 -9.06 -11.37
C GLU A 38 14.31 -7.82 -12.17
N ARG A 39 15.13 -8.02 -13.21
CA ARG A 39 15.63 -6.91 -14.05
C ARG A 39 14.47 -6.19 -14.73
N ILE A 40 14.57 -4.86 -14.86
CA ILE A 40 13.53 -4.06 -15.51
C ILE A 40 13.29 -4.47 -16.97
N THR A 41 14.30 -5.03 -17.65
CA THR A 41 14.18 -5.55 -19.01
C THR A 41 13.17 -6.68 -19.14
N ASN A 42 12.88 -7.41 -18.04
CA ASN A 42 11.85 -8.46 -18.02
C ASN A 42 10.44 -7.94 -18.23
N ILE A 43 10.25 -6.60 -18.23
CA ILE A 43 8.97 -5.96 -18.56
C ILE A 43 8.47 -6.35 -19.98
N LEU A 44 9.35 -6.84 -20.84
CA LEU A 44 8.99 -7.42 -22.15
C LEU A 44 7.97 -8.56 -22.02
N ASN A 45 8.01 -9.31 -20.91
CA ASN A 45 7.16 -10.47 -20.66
C ASN A 45 5.87 -10.11 -19.91
N TYR A 46 5.54 -8.82 -19.75
CA TYR A 46 4.37 -8.36 -19.02
C TYR A 46 3.34 -7.76 -19.97
N ASP A 47 2.08 -8.03 -19.69
CA ASP A 47 0.95 -7.48 -20.45
C ASP A 47 0.62 -6.05 -20.02
N LEU A 48 0.75 -5.77 -18.73
CA LEU A 48 0.48 -4.45 -18.20
C LEU A 48 1.35 -4.07 -17.01
N ALA A 49 1.48 -2.77 -16.78
CA ALA A 49 2.09 -2.20 -15.58
C ALA A 49 1.09 -1.31 -14.83
N PHE A 50 1.03 -1.45 -13.51
CA PHE A 50 0.42 -0.49 -12.61
C PHE A 50 1.46 0.45 -12.03
N LEU A 51 1.24 1.76 -12.17
CA LEU A 51 1.94 2.80 -11.43
C LEU A 51 1.07 3.23 -10.25
N ASN A 52 1.42 2.71 -9.06
CA ASN A 52 0.62 2.92 -7.87
C ASN A 52 1.16 4.07 -7.03
N GLY A 53 0.33 5.09 -6.82
CA GLY A 53 0.65 6.30 -6.06
C GLY A 53 0.24 7.57 -6.79
N GLU A 54 0.66 8.73 -6.27
CA GLU A 54 0.17 10.02 -6.77
C GLU A 54 1.14 10.74 -7.73
N LYS A 55 2.40 10.31 -7.76
CA LYS A 55 3.39 10.92 -8.65
C LYS A 55 3.15 10.53 -10.10
N ASN A 56 3.11 11.56 -10.94
CA ASN A 56 3.04 11.37 -12.39
C ASN A 56 4.47 11.28 -12.96
N ASN A 57 4.87 10.09 -13.38
CA ASN A 57 6.22 9.81 -13.88
C ASN A 57 6.21 9.53 -15.39
N LYS A 58 5.91 10.54 -16.19
CA LYS A 58 5.86 10.44 -17.67
C LYS A 58 7.16 9.91 -18.27
N THR A 59 8.32 10.30 -17.71
CA THR A 59 9.63 9.79 -18.17
C THR A 59 9.75 8.30 -17.96
N PHE A 60 9.33 7.80 -16.80
CA PHE A 60 9.36 6.36 -16.52
C PHE A 60 8.37 5.59 -17.43
N GLU A 61 7.18 6.12 -17.67
CA GLU A 61 6.24 5.54 -18.62
C GLU A 61 6.82 5.44 -20.04
N LYS A 62 7.52 6.49 -20.50
CA LYS A 62 8.23 6.47 -21.78
C LYS A 62 9.31 5.39 -21.81
N THR A 63 10.05 5.22 -20.70
CA THR A 63 11.07 4.16 -20.58
C THR A 63 10.43 2.77 -20.67
N LEU A 64 9.33 2.53 -19.93
CA LEU A 64 8.61 1.25 -20.01
C LEU A 64 8.09 0.98 -21.42
N LYS A 65 7.54 1.98 -22.09
CA LYS A 65 7.05 1.88 -23.46
C LYS A 65 8.15 1.66 -24.49
N ARG A 66 9.35 2.20 -24.25
CA ARG A 66 10.52 1.94 -25.11
C ARG A 66 10.99 0.49 -24.98
N LEU A 67 10.95 -0.08 -23.75
CA LEU A 67 11.28 -1.48 -23.51
C LEU A 67 10.21 -2.43 -24.05
N ASN A 68 8.93 -2.10 -23.86
CA ASN A 68 7.81 -2.89 -24.33
C ASN A 68 6.73 -1.96 -24.94
N PRO A 69 6.72 -1.77 -26.26
CA PRO A 69 5.73 -0.92 -26.95
C PRO A 69 4.27 -1.36 -26.74
N ASN A 70 4.03 -2.66 -26.56
CA ASN A 70 2.71 -3.24 -26.36
C ASN A 70 2.22 -3.18 -24.91
N LEU A 71 3.09 -2.86 -23.94
CA LEU A 71 2.74 -2.79 -22.52
C LEU A 71 1.60 -1.82 -22.28
N LYS A 72 0.52 -2.28 -21.65
CA LYS A 72 -0.53 -1.37 -21.16
C LYS A 72 -0.09 -0.78 -19.83
N ILE A 73 -0.26 0.54 -19.65
CA ILE A 73 0.10 1.22 -18.41
C ILE A 73 -1.16 1.82 -17.80
N PHE A 74 -1.46 1.40 -16.57
CA PHE A 74 -2.56 1.96 -15.77
C PHE A 74 -1.99 2.60 -14.52
N ARG A 75 -2.65 3.68 -14.08
CA ARG A 75 -2.35 4.34 -12.82
C ARG A 75 -3.39 3.95 -11.79
N ALA A 76 -2.93 3.76 -10.58
CA ALA A 76 -3.79 3.47 -9.46
C ALA A 76 -3.31 4.20 -8.21
N LYS A 77 -4.21 4.45 -7.27
CA LYS A 77 -3.89 5.04 -5.98
C LYS A 77 -4.71 4.42 -4.86
N TYR A 78 -4.13 4.38 -3.68
CA TYR A 78 -4.87 3.97 -2.50
C TYR A 78 -5.76 5.11 -2.01
N THR A 79 -7.04 4.79 -1.77
CA THR A 79 -8.02 5.72 -1.23
C THR A 79 -8.72 5.09 -0.02
N PRO A 80 -8.94 5.85 1.06
CA PRO A 80 -9.76 5.39 2.17
C PRO A 80 -11.18 5.04 1.73
N ARG A 81 -11.75 4.00 2.35
CA ARG A 81 -13.08 3.47 2.05
C ARG A 81 -14.08 3.60 3.20
N ASN A 82 -13.63 4.07 4.36
CA ASN A 82 -14.45 4.17 5.57
C ASN A 82 -14.25 5.50 6.33
N LEU A 83 -14.06 6.61 5.61
CA LEU A 83 -13.84 7.92 6.21
C LEU A 83 -15.04 8.38 7.06
N GLU A 84 -16.24 7.98 6.68
CA GLU A 84 -17.50 8.27 7.38
C GLU A 84 -17.56 7.69 8.80
N SER A 85 -16.77 6.67 9.09
CA SER A 85 -16.68 6.06 10.42
C SER A 85 -15.87 6.89 11.43
N PHE A 86 -15.22 7.98 10.97
CA PHE A 86 -14.33 8.78 11.81
C PHE A 86 -14.91 10.15 12.12
N LYS A 87 -14.75 10.57 13.40
CA LYS A 87 -15.03 11.95 13.83
C LYS A 87 -13.74 12.75 13.75
N PHE A 88 -13.56 13.55 12.69
CA PHE A 88 -12.32 14.32 12.42
C PHE A 88 -11.99 15.39 13.47
N LYS A 89 -12.94 15.76 14.35
CA LYS A 89 -12.65 16.60 15.50
C LYS A 89 -11.76 15.93 16.56
N ASN A 90 -11.70 14.60 16.57
CA ASN A 90 -10.89 13.84 17.51
C ASN A 90 -9.39 13.97 17.22
N ASN A 91 -8.59 13.83 18.26
CA ASN A 91 -7.14 13.63 18.16
C ASN A 91 -6.84 12.13 18.15
N PHE A 92 -5.81 11.73 17.40
CA PHE A 92 -5.51 10.34 17.19
C PHE A 92 -4.11 9.95 17.68
N LEU A 93 -4.02 8.75 18.28
CA LEU A 93 -2.82 7.97 18.42
C LEU A 93 -2.81 6.95 17.28
N VAL A 94 -1.74 6.97 16.49
CA VAL A 94 -1.54 6.06 15.35
C VAL A 94 -0.54 5.00 15.75
N PHE A 95 -0.82 3.72 15.48
CA PHE A 95 0.20 2.68 15.54
C PHE A 95 0.18 1.81 14.29
N SER A 96 1.33 1.27 13.92
CA SER A 96 1.46 0.37 12.77
C SER A 96 2.73 -0.50 12.85
N GLY A 97 2.61 -1.73 12.32
CA GLY A 97 3.69 -2.70 12.12
C GLY A 97 3.73 -3.15 10.66
N ILE A 98 3.92 -2.20 9.75
CA ILE A 98 4.01 -2.39 8.30
C ILE A 98 5.33 -1.86 7.77
N GLY A 99 5.78 -2.34 6.59
CA GLY A 99 7.06 -1.97 5.99
C GLY A 99 7.23 -0.47 5.66
N ASN A 100 6.13 0.28 5.47
CA ASN A 100 6.21 1.73 5.23
C ASN A 100 5.22 2.53 6.11
N PRO A 101 5.53 2.73 7.40
CA PRO A 101 4.69 3.48 8.32
C PRO A 101 4.48 4.94 7.92
N SER A 102 5.48 5.56 7.26
CA SER A 102 5.44 6.96 6.86
C SER A 102 4.35 7.23 5.81
N GLU A 103 4.12 6.32 4.88
CA GLU A 103 3.06 6.43 3.87
C GLU A 103 1.66 6.35 4.51
N PHE A 104 1.49 5.52 5.53
CA PHE A 104 0.24 5.47 6.28
C PHE A 104 -0.04 6.79 7.00
N GLN A 105 0.99 7.37 7.65
CA GLN A 105 0.85 8.68 8.31
C GLN A 105 0.57 9.80 7.32
N LYS A 106 1.24 9.81 6.16
CA LYS A 106 0.97 10.78 5.07
C LYS A 106 -0.47 10.66 4.59
N THR A 107 -0.97 9.43 4.42
CA THR A 107 -2.36 9.18 4.05
C THR A 107 -3.31 9.77 5.10
N LEU A 108 -3.12 9.49 6.38
CA LEU A 108 -3.96 10.04 7.44
C LEU A 108 -3.94 11.58 7.45
N LYS A 109 -2.76 12.20 7.35
CA LYS A 109 -2.62 13.67 7.29
C LYS A 109 -3.35 14.26 6.10
N LYS A 110 -3.24 13.65 4.92
CA LYS A 110 -3.94 14.06 3.70
C LYS A 110 -5.45 14.11 3.87
N TYR A 111 -6.01 13.21 4.68
CA TYR A 111 -7.44 13.16 4.99
C TYR A 111 -7.78 13.85 6.32
N ASN A 112 -6.96 14.82 6.74
CA ASN A 112 -7.20 15.72 7.89
C ASN A 112 -7.31 15.03 9.26
N PHE A 113 -6.70 13.85 9.44
CA PHE A 113 -6.61 13.24 10.77
C PHE A 113 -5.62 14.02 11.65
N LYS A 114 -6.07 14.42 12.82
CA LYS A 114 -5.26 15.13 13.82
C LYS A 114 -4.38 14.14 14.60
N ILE A 115 -3.24 13.76 14.05
CA ILE A 115 -2.30 12.83 14.68
C ILE A 115 -1.52 13.55 15.79
N LYS A 116 -1.65 13.08 17.03
CA LYS A 116 -0.92 13.62 18.20
C LYS A 116 0.22 12.70 18.66
N LYS A 117 0.09 11.41 18.45
CA LYS A 117 1.11 10.43 18.83
C LYS A 117 1.19 9.29 17.81
N THR A 118 2.41 8.81 17.60
CA THR A 118 2.67 7.69 16.69
C THR A 118 3.54 6.66 17.39
N ILE A 119 3.21 5.38 17.23
CA ILE A 119 3.99 4.25 17.72
C ILE A 119 4.22 3.31 16.54
N THR A 120 5.48 3.05 16.21
CA THR A 120 5.85 2.19 15.09
C THR A 120 6.46 0.89 15.61
N PHE A 121 5.99 -0.22 15.06
CA PHE A 121 6.52 -1.56 15.32
C PHE A 121 7.23 -2.08 14.05
N PRO A 122 8.11 -3.08 14.18
CA PRO A 122 8.70 -3.77 13.03
C PRO A 122 7.63 -4.32 12.08
N ASP A 123 7.96 -4.49 10.79
CA ASP A 123 7.02 -5.12 9.85
C ASP A 123 6.69 -6.54 10.29
N HIS A 124 5.45 -6.95 10.07
CA HIS A 124 4.91 -8.25 10.51
C HIS A 124 4.90 -8.51 12.02
N TYR A 125 4.97 -7.45 12.85
CA TYR A 125 5.00 -7.58 14.30
C TYR A 125 3.78 -8.35 14.85
N LYS A 126 4.03 -9.25 15.81
CA LYS A 126 2.99 -9.97 16.58
C LYS A 126 2.73 -9.19 17.87
N TYR A 127 1.60 -8.50 17.95
CA TYR A 127 1.25 -7.66 19.09
C TYR A 127 0.99 -8.48 20.35
N LYS A 128 1.75 -8.20 21.41
CA LYS A 128 1.52 -8.74 22.75
C LYS A 128 0.41 -7.95 23.45
N ASN A 129 -0.21 -8.56 24.46
CA ASN A 129 -1.21 -7.86 25.27
C ASN A 129 -0.62 -6.64 26.00
N SER A 130 0.63 -6.72 26.45
CA SER A 130 1.35 -5.59 27.05
C SER A 130 1.45 -4.40 26.11
N ASP A 131 1.74 -4.63 24.81
CA ASP A 131 1.87 -3.56 23.82
C ASP A 131 0.53 -2.82 23.62
N ILE A 132 -0.54 -3.59 23.44
CA ILE A 132 -1.88 -3.04 23.21
C ILE A 132 -2.40 -2.34 24.48
N ASN A 133 -2.15 -2.89 25.65
CA ASN A 133 -2.52 -2.23 26.91
C ASN A 133 -1.76 -0.91 27.09
N ASN A 134 -0.47 -0.86 26.77
CA ASN A 134 0.32 0.37 26.79
C ASN A 134 -0.25 1.41 25.81
N ILE A 135 -0.55 1.03 24.56
CA ILE A 135 -1.19 1.90 23.56
C ILE A 135 -2.51 2.45 24.10
N LYS A 136 -3.36 1.60 24.69
CA LYS A 136 -4.66 2.00 25.26
C LYS A 136 -4.50 2.96 26.44
N ASN A 137 -3.53 2.70 27.32
CA ASN A 137 -3.25 3.58 28.47
C ASN A 137 -2.77 4.97 28.02
N ILE A 138 -1.84 5.02 27.07
CA ILE A 138 -1.37 6.27 26.47
C ILE A 138 -2.53 7.03 25.81
N ALA A 139 -3.38 6.34 25.07
CA ALA A 139 -4.52 6.96 24.41
C ALA A 139 -5.55 7.50 25.43
N LYS A 140 -5.82 6.75 26.49
CA LYS A 140 -6.72 7.16 27.58
C LYS A 140 -6.21 8.40 28.31
N SER A 141 -4.93 8.39 28.74
CA SER A 141 -4.31 9.52 29.47
C SER A 141 -4.30 10.82 28.66
N ASN A 142 -4.16 10.71 27.32
CA ASN A 142 -4.10 11.87 26.43
C ASN A 142 -5.43 12.17 25.70
N LYS A 143 -6.53 11.49 26.06
CA LYS A 143 -7.85 11.63 25.42
C LYS A 143 -7.79 11.45 23.89
N LEU A 144 -7.00 10.46 23.41
CA LEU A 144 -6.82 10.16 22.01
C LEU A 144 -7.70 8.98 21.57
N LYS A 145 -8.14 8.98 20.32
CA LYS A 145 -8.69 7.80 19.63
C LYS A 145 -7.54 7.01 18.99
N ILE A 146 -7.65 5.69 19.01
CA ILE A 146 -6.60 4.82 18.47
C ILE A 146 -6.98 4.45 17.05
N ILE A 147 -6.02 4.61 16.12
CA ILE A 147 -6.17 4.19 14.72
C ILE A 147 -4.94 3.41 14.26
N THR A 148 -5.19 2.38 13.45
CA THR A 148 -4.15 1.55 12.86
C THR A 148 -4.48 1.20 11.41
N THR A 149 -3.63 0.40 10.74
CA THR A 149 -3.92 -0.14 9.41
C THR A 149 -4.88 -1.33 9.51
N GLU A 150 -5.61 -1.64 8.41
CA GLU A 150 -6.46 -2.83 8.33
C GLU A 150 -5.63 -4.12 8.52
N LYS A 151 -4.40 -4.16 7.98
CA LYS A 151 -3.46 -5.28 8.12
C LYS A 151 -3.11 -5.55 9.59
N ASP A 152 -2.77 -4.49 10.33
CA ASP A 152 -2.43 -4.61 11.75
C ASP A 152 -3.66 -4.93 12.59
N TYR A 153 -4.80 -4.30 12.31
CA TYR A 153 -6.05 -4.58 13.00
C TYR A 153 -6.46 -6.06 12.90
N ASN A 154 -6.27 -6.67 11.72
CA ASN A 154 -6.60 -8.08 11.52
C ASN A 154 -5.67 -9.05 12.27
N ARG A 155 -4.48 -8.60 12.69
CA ARG A 155 -3.55 -9.37 13.53
C ARG A 155 -3.89 -9.33 15.02
N LEU A 156 -4.79 -8.43 15.42
CA LEU A 156 -5.22 -8.30 16.81
C LEU A 156 -6.28 -9.36 17.17
N SER A 157 -6.23 -9.86 18.40
CA SER A 157 -7.30 -10.68 18.96
C SER A 157 -8.57 -9.85 19.18
N ASN A 158 -9.72 -10.50 19.35
CA ASN A 158 -10.99 -9.80 19.57
C ASN A 158 -10.97 -8.90 20.81
N ILE A 159 -10.27 -9.31 21.88
CA ILE A 159 -10.10 -8.51 23.11
C ILE A 159 -9.24 -7.27 22.84
N GLN A 160 -8.16 -7.46 22.07
CA GLN A 160 -7.26 -6.36 21.70
C GLN A 160 -7.93 -5.32 20.83
N LYS A 161 -8.81 -5.72 19.90
CA LYS A 161 -9.53 -4.83 18.97
C LYS A 161 -10.43 -3.79 19.65
N LYS A 162 -10.87 -4.03 20.89
CA LYS A 162 -11.78 -3.14 21.60
C LYS A 162 -11.20 -1.72 21.70
N ASN A 163 -11.98 -0.71 21.24
CA ASN A 163 -11.61 0.72 21.19
C ASN A 163 -10.47 1.07 20.22
N ILE A 164 -10.16 0.20 19.26
CA ILE A 164 -9.22 0.47 18.18
C ILE A 164 -9.99 0.57 16.88
N GLN A 165 -9.75 1.63 16.12
CA GLN A 165 -10.28 1.83 14.78
C GLN A 165 -9.18 1.52 13.75
N PHE A 166 -9.56 1.21 12.52
CA PHE A 166 -8.61 1.04 11.42
C PHE A 166 -9.07 1.79 10.18
N LEU A 167 -8.10 2.29 9.42
CA LEU A 167 -8.38 2.88 8.13
C LEU A 167 -8.42 1.77 7.08
N LYS A 168 -9.59 1.58 6.47
CA LYS A 168 -9.75 0.69 5.32
C LYS A 168 -9.34 1.42 4.07
N ILE A 169 -8.44 0.83 3.28
CA ILE A 169 -8.00 1.38 2.01
C ILE A 169 -8.43 0.49 0.85
N GLY A 170 -8.73 1.10 -0.28
CA GLY A 170 -9.02 0.42 -1.53
C GLY A 170 -8.17 0.99 -2.65
N LEU A 171 -7.86 0.16 -3.63
CA LEU A 171 -7.20 0.60 -4.86
C LEU A 171 -8.24 1.28 -5.77
N LYS A 172 -7.98 2.52 -6.17
CA LYS A 172 -8.74 3.23 -7.19
C LYS A 172 -7.90 3.29 -8.46
N ILE A 173 -8.38 2.66 -9.51
CA ILE A 173 -7.71 2.63 -10.82
C ILE A 173 -8.20 3.83 -11.63
N GLU A 174 -7.28 4.60 -12.20
CA GLU A 174 -7.60 5.59 -13.22
C GLU A 174 -8.02 4.83 -14.49
N LYS A 175 -9.04 5.32 -15.17
CA LYS A 175 -9.58 4.67 -16.39
C LYS A 175 -10.03 3.21 -16.14
N GLU A 176 -10.77 2.99 -15.07
CA GLU A 176 -11.23 1.65 -14.67
C GLU A 176 -11.98 0.90 -15.78
N LYS A 177 -12.77 1.61 -16.61
CA LYS A 177 -13.47 1.01 -17.76
C LYS A 177 -12.50 0.45 -18.79
N GLU A 178 -11.43 1.20 -19.12
CA GLU A 178 -10.39 0.74 -20.06
C GLU A 178 -9.67 -0.49 -19.50
N PHE A 179 -9.38 -0.49 -18.18
CA PHE A 179 -8.77 -1.63 -17.52
C PHE A 179 -9.67 -2.87 -17.56
N LYS A 180 -10.96 -2.74 -17.24
CA LYS A 180 -11.91 -3.85 -17.33
C LYS A 180 -12.01 -4.40 -18.76
N ASN A 181 -12.11 -3.53 -19.74
CA ASN A 181 -12.17 -3.95 -21.15
C ASN A 181 -10.88 -4.66 -21.59
N PHE A 182 -9.72 -4.23 -21.07
CA PHE A 182 -8.44 -4.90 -21.33
C PHE A 182 -8.44 -6.31 -20.74
N LEU A 183 -8.89 -6.49 -19.50
CA LEU A 183 -8.98 -7.81 -18.88
C LEU A 183 -9.90 -8.75 -19.65
N LEU A 184 -11.12 -8.29 -20.01
CA LEU A 184 -12.09 -9.09 -20.75
C LEU A 184 -11.61 -9.53 -22.15
N LYS A 185 -10.66 -8.81 -22.75
CA LYS A 185 -10.08 -9.20 -24.04
C LYS A 185 -8.96 -10.23 -23.94
N LYS A 186 -8.45 -10.45 -22.73
CA LYS A 186 -7.35 -11.37 -22.45
C LYS A 186 -7.81 -12.70 -21.84
N LEU A 187 -9.00 -12.69 -21.23
CA LEU A 187 -9.72 -13.88 -20.74
C LEU A 187 -10.58 -14.47 -21.85
#